data_f8a7d639a6f49849b9d55b8d68e45ca5
#
_entry.id   f8a7d639a6f49849b9d55b8d68e45ca5
#
_cell.length_a   1.000
_cell.length_b   1.000
_cell.length_c   1.000
_cell.angle_alpha   90.00
_cell.angle_beta   90.00
_cell.angle_gamma   90.00
#
_symmetry.space_group_name_H-M   'P 1'
#
loop_
_entity.id
_entity.type
_entity.pdbx_description
1 polymer ?
#
loop_
_entity_poly.entity_id
_entity_poly.type
_entity_poly.pdbx_seq_one_letter_code
_entity_poly.pdbx_strand_id
1 'polypeptide(L)' 'MRVMVQDYSGYRANERPRRFALDGHTYEVLEVLDQWYGPDSLYFKVRADDQNLYILRYRSQEDDWSLESFRRASPQ' A
#
# COMPACT_ATOMS: atom_id res chain seq x y z
N MET A 1 -11.44 2.86 1.46
CA MET A 1 -11.20 3.52 0.20
C MET A 1 -10.40 2.60 -0.71
N ARG A 2 -10.86 2.46 -1.91
CA ARG A 2 -10.29 1.47 -2.81
C ARG A 2 -9.02 1.99 -3.47
N VAL A 3 -8.04 1.12 -3.61
CA VAL A 3 -6.75 1.45 -4.18
C VAL A 3 -6.42 0.42 -5.26
N MET A 4 -5.79 0.85 -6.33
CA MET A 4 -5.30 -0.06 -7.37
C MET A 4 -3.79 -0.13 -7.26
N VAL A 5 -3.27 -1.36 -7.17
CA VAL A 5 -1.83 -1.59 -7.02
C VAL A 5 -1.33 -2.31 -8.25
N GLN A 6 -0.25 -1.80 -8.84
CA GLN A 6 0.34 -2.37 -10.05
C GLN A 6 1.48 -3.31 -9.69
N ASP A 7 1.64 -4.33 -10.53
CA ASP A 7 2.77 -5.25 -10.47
C ASP A 7 2.83 -6.08 -9.19
N TYR A 8 1.65 -6.30 -8.59
CA TYR A 8 1.54 -7.13 -7.40
C TYR A 8 0.69 -8.33 -7.74
N SER A 9 1.29 -9.53 -7.76
CA SER A 9 0.56 -10.74 -8.10
C SER A 9 0.05 -11.49 -6.88
N GLY A 10 0.68 -11.27 -5.74
CA GLY A 10 0.31 -11.98 -4.52
C GLY A 10 0.93 -13.36 -4.40
N TYR A 11 1.77 -13.76 -5.33
CA TYR A 11 2.34 -15.11 -5.34
C TYR A 11 3.68 -15.23 -4.63
N ARG A 12 4.43 -14.17 -4.57
CA ARG A 12 5.81 -14.23 -4.08
C ARG A 12 5.87 -13.80 -2.63
N ALA A 13 6.65 -14.53 -1.85
CA ALA A 13 6.74 -14.27 -0.42
C ALA A 13 7.26 -12.87 -0.10
N ASN A 14 8.14 -12.34 -0.93
CA ASN A 14 8.74 -11.03 -0.67
C ASN A 14 8.20 -9.95 -1.59
N GLU A 15 7.06 -10.20 -2.19
CA GLU A 15 6.49 -9.24 -3.11
C GLU A 15 5.98 -8.02 -2.34
N ARG A 16 6.18 -6.84 -2.92
CA ARG A 16 5.80 -5.58 -2.29
C ARG A 16 5.13 -4.70 -3.32
N PRO A 17 4.21 -3.83 -2.90
CA PRO A 17 3.60 -2.89 -3.82
C PRO A 17 4.65 -1.88 -4.28
N ARG A 18 4.65 -1.60 -5.58
CA ARG A 18 5.62 -0.65 -6.15
C ARG A 18 4.97 0.66 -6.51
N ARG A 19 3.70 0.60 -6.85
CA ARG A 19 2.97 1.76 -7.34
C ARG A 19 1.50 1.55 -7.05
N PHE A 20 0.83 2.60 -6.64
CA PHE A 20 -0.60 2.48 -6.41
C PHE A 20 -1.31 3.72 -6.91
N ALA A 21 -2.57 3.55 -7.29
CA ALA A 21 -3.43 4.63 -7.73
C ALA A 21 -4.53 4.82 -6.71
N LEU A 22 -4.77 6.06 -6.34
CA LEU A 22 -5.76 6.42 -5.36
C LEU A 22 -6.48 7.64 -5.89
N ASP A 23 -7.78 7.52 -6.09
CA ASP A 23 -8.62 8.63 -6.51
C ASP A 23 -8.07 9.27 -7.79
N GLY A 24 -7.66 8.43 -8.74
CA GLY A 24 -7.20 8.90 -10.03
C GLY A 24 -5.77 9.40 -10.08
N HIS A 25 -5.07 9.38 -8.96
CA HIS A 25 -3.68 9.83 -8.88
C HIS A 25 -2.77 8.64 -8.63
N THR A 26 -1.66 8.56 -9.35
CA THR A 26 -0.72 7.45 -9.22
C THR A 26 0.46 7.87 -8.37
N TYR A 27 0.82 7.01 -7.41
CA TYR A 27 1.93 7.25 -6.50
C TYR A 27 2.96 6.14 -6.66
N GLU A 28 4.24 6.54 -6.63
CA GLU A 28 5.33 5.57 -6.57
C GLU A 28 5.64 5.29 -5.10
N VAL A 29 5.87 4.02 -4.78
CA VAL A 29 6.28 3.64 -3.44
C VAL A 29 7.79 3.78 -3.36
N LEU A 30 8.26 4.73 -2.57
CA LEU A 30 9.68 4.96 -2.40
C LEU A 30 10.29 3.96 -1.43
N GLU A 31 9.52 3.57 -0.41
CA GLU A 31 10.05 2.73 0.65
C GLU A 31 8.90 2.01 1.33
N VAL A 32 9.07 0.72 1.62
CA VAL A 32 8.16 -0.03 2.48
C VAL A 32 8.73 0.02 3.88
N LEU A 33 8.03 0.70 4.78
CA LEU A 33 8.51 0.93 6.13
C LEU A 33 8.18 -0.22 7.06
N ASP A 34 7.06 -0.89 6.82
CA ASP A 34 6.62 -1.98 7.68
C ASP A 34 5.64 -2.86 6.93
N GLN A 35 5.48 -4.08 7.42
CA GLN A 35 4.59 -5.05 6.81
C GLN A 35 4.11 -5.99 7.92
N TRP A 36 2.81 -6.25 7.98
CA TRP A 36 2.29 -7.16 8.98
C TRP A 36 1.04 -7.86 8.45
N TYR A 37 0.65 -8.94 9.12
CA TYR A 37 -0.48 -9.75 8.73
C TYR A 37 -1.62 -9.56 9.72
N GLY A 38 -2.83 -9.42 9.19
CA GLY A 38 -4.05 -9.49 9.97
C GLY A 38 -4.72 -10.84 9.75
N PRO A 39 -5.91 -11.03 10.30
CA PRO A 39 -6.60 -12.33 10.17
C PRO A 39 -6.86 -12.72 8.72
N ASP A 40 -7.17 -11.77 7.85
CA ASP A 40 -7.50 -12.05 6.45
C ASP A 40 -6.84 -11.05 5.52
N SER A 41 -5.82 -10.37 5.99
CA SER A 41 -5.24 -9.27 5.23
C SER A 41 -3.74 -9.19 5.44
N LEU A 42 -3.09 -8.55 4.48
CA LEU A 42 -1.69 -8.21 4.57
C LEU A 42 -1.60 -6.69 4.47
N TYR A 43 -0.84 -6.09 5.36
CA TYR A 43 -0.73 -4.63 5.45
C TYR A 43 0.68 -4.20 5.11
N PHE A 44 0.76 -3.07 4.42
CA PHE A 44 2.04 -2.44 4.09
C PHE A 44 1.98 -0.98 4.50
N LYS A 45 2.95 -0.56 5.28
CA LYS A 45 3.12 0.86 5.57
C LYS A 45 4.21 1.38 4.66
N VAL A 46 3.86 2.32 3.80
CA VAL A 46 4.77 2.77 2.75
C VAL A 46 4.90 4.29 2.77
N ARG A 47 6.04 4.76 2.29
CA ARG A 47 6.21 6.16 1.97
C ARG A 47 6.15 6.31 0.47
N ALA A 48 5.29 7.19 0.00
CA ALA A 48 5.10 7.42 -1.42
C ALA A 48 5.92 8.63 -1.90
N ASP A 49 5.89 8.86 -3.20
CA ASP A 49 6.71 9.92 -3.81
C ASP A 49 6.24 11.32 -3.44
N ASP A 50 5.08 11.45 -2.81
CA ASP A 50 4.65 12.72 -2.23
C ASP A 50 5.18 12.91 -0.81
N GLN A 51 6.01 11.96 -0.33
CA GLN A 51 6.62 11.94 0.99
C GLN A 51 5.64 11.61 2.11
N ASN A 52 4.39 11.36 1.81
CA ASN A 52 3.38 11.02 2.80
C ASN A 52 3.38 9.53 3.07
N LEU A 53 2.76 9.14 4.18
CA LEU A 53 2.72 7.75 4.62
C LEU A 53 1.34 7.17 4.37
N TYR A 54 1.32 5.97 3.85
CA TYR A 54 0.09 5.26 3.54
C TYR A 54 0.15 3.86 4.12
N ILE A 55 -0.97 3.40 4.65
CA ILE A 55 -1.10 2.00 5.04
C ILE A 55 -2.07 1.36 4.06
N LEU A 56 -1.55 0.43 3.27
CA LEU A 56 -2.30 -0.26 2.24
C LEU A 56 -2.65 -1.65 2.75
N ARG A 57 -3.90 -2.05 2.55
CA ARG A 57 -4.41 -3.34 2.99
C ARG A 57 -4.74 -4.19 1.77
N TYR A 58 -4.19 -5.39 1.74
CA TYR A 58 -4.46 -6.35 0.69
C TYR A 58 -5.22 -7.54 1.27
N ARG A 59 -6.37 -7.85 0.68
CA ARG A 59 -7.18 -9.01 1.05
C ARG A 59 -7.05 -10.04 -0.06
N SER A 60 -6.29 -11.10 0.19
CA SER A 60 -5.95 -12.05 -0.85
C SER A 60 -7.16 -12.81 -1.38
N GLN A 61 -8.13 -13.10 -0.54
CA GLN A 61 -9.32 -13.84 -0.97
C GLN A 61 -10.12 -13.08 -2.01
N GLU A 62 -10.08 -11.76 -1.95
CA GLU A 62 -10.84 -10.92 -2.86
C GLU A 62 -9.95 -10.22 -3.87
N ASP A 63 -8.63 -10.43 -3.74
CA ASP A 63 -7.65 -9.77 -4.60
C ASP A 63 -7.93 -8.28 -4.66
N ASP A 64 -8.03 -7.67 -3.51
CA ASP A 64 -8.56 -6.33 -3.35
C ASP A 64 -7.65 -5.52 -2.45
N TRP A 65 -7.41 -4.27 -2.84
CA TRP A 65 -6.60 -3.33 -2.08
C TRP A 65 -7.45 -2.18 -1.58
N SER A 66 -7.16 -1.73 -0.38
CA SER A 66 -7.82 -0.56 0.16
C SER A 66 -6.82 0.27 0.95
N LEU A 67 -7.15 1.54 1.11
CA LEU A 67 -6.37 2.44 1.94
C LEU A 67 -6.90 2.33 3.37
N GLU A 68 -6.02 1.92 4.27
CA GLU A 68 -6.40 1.77 5.66
C GLU A 68 -6.15 3.05 6.43
N SER A 69 -5.07 3.76 6.10
CA SER A 69 -4.69 4.95 6.82
C SER A 69 -3.80 5.82 5.96
N PHE A 70 -3.89 7.11 6.18
CA PHE A 70 -3.06 8.11 5.52
C PHE A 70 -2.53 9.06 6.57
N ARG A 71 -1.23 9.35 6.49
CA ARG A 71 -0.62 10.32 7.38
C ARG A 71 0.28 11.23 6.55
N ARG A 72 0.03 12.51 6.65
CA ARG A 72 0.86 13.49 5.97
C ARG A 72 2.23 13.51 6.62
N ALA A 73 3.27 13.69 5.79
CA ALA A 73 4.61 13.84 6.30
C ALA A 73 4.64 15.01 7.26
N SER A 74 5.31 14.80 8.40
CA SER A 74 5.33 15.82 9.42
C SER A 74 6.15 17.01 8.94
N PRO A 75 5.60 18.21 8.94
CA PRO A 75 6.39 19.39 8.66
C PRO A 75 7.29 19.68 9.84
N GLN A 76 8.41 20.26 9.60
CA GLN A 76 9.30 20.70 10.66
C GLN A 76 9.70 22.13 10.46
#